data_b8094985be0ba4a1ca738c2a2faf8cce
#
_entry.id   b8094985be0ba4a1ca738c2a2faf8cce
#
_cell.length_a   1.000
_cell.length_b   1.000
_cell.length_c   1.000
_cell.angle_alpha   90.00
_cell.angle_beta   90.00
_cell.angle_gamma   90.00
#
_symmetry.space_group_name_H-M   'P 1'
#
loop_
_entity.id
_entity.type
_entity.pdbx_description
1 polymer ?
#
loop_
_entity_poly.entity_id
_entity_poly.type
_entity_poly.pdbx_seq_one_letter_code
_entity_poly.pdbx_strand_id
1 'polypeptide(L)'
;MDLSHISSPHFDTAVRYAEDIVSKKVLVNIDRVLACKRFLADLERDDLDFRSDQFDFVIDLIEGTIHHVQGEDKNGVSFKGTPMLLTDWQKFVCVNLFGFFRKGTDIRRFNEALIFLPRKQGKTSFSAALAEVKSILDRGSGAKTYIVANSVKQTMESFGFLVDNVETLRGDVDKLRIRNNNQEHSISIDFGDGTAEMYAIANQEDKLDSLNCNCLILDELHSWKRAAAKKYILMKNAMKAYRNKLLIGISTAGDIPDGFLANRLNTLHGVLDGTNTEKAYDSYFIFICKADQDKEGNVLNSKGEITTLDDPEVLQMCTPSIGVTVTIEDLMDDAAQAMNEPQLRTEYLNKTLNIFTNALNAYFDINEFRSSDDEYNWSLEELAKLPITWYGGADLSKLHDLTAGAIYGTYKDVDICITHAFFPRAAAIKKGDEDGIPLFGWEEDGWLTMSNTATVLPDDIVNWFISMKKMGFKIKIVGFDKKFGREFFLKMKKAGFKIQDQPQYFYVKSEGFRHIEVKVKNKKFYYLHSDAFEYCVQNVRAIEKVDDMIQYEKVDGDGGVRRIDLFDAGVFSCCQMLSDMALGNAANKWLKRE
;
A
#
# COMPACT_ATOMS: atom_id res chain seq x y z
N MET A 1 -9.40 -28.51 26.10
CA MET A 1 -8.88 -27.74 27.28
C MET A 1 -9.86 -27.77 28.44
N ASP A 2 -9.41 -27.63 29.67
CA ASP A 2 -10.31 -27.32 30.81
C ASP A 2 -10.50 -25.81 30.89
N LEU A 3 -11.70 -25.33 30.65
CA LEU A 3 -12.07 -23.91 30.68
C LEU A 3 -12.83 -23.53 31.97
N SER A 4 -13.06 -24.49 32.90
CA SER A 4 -13.85 -24.29 34.13
C SER A 4 -13.26 -23.23 35.07
N HIS A 5 -11.96 -22.93 34.91
CA HIS A 5 -11.26 -21.91 35.69
C HIS A 5 -11.35 -20.49 35.09
N ILE A 6 -11.88 -20.34 33.85
CA ILE A 6 -12.00 -19.04 33.20
C ILE A 6 -13.28 -18.36 33.70
N SER A 7 -13.12 -17.22 34.36
CA SER A 7 -14.21 -16.34 34.77
C SER A 7 -13.93 -14.94 34.26
N SER A 8 -14.32 -14.65 33.03
CA SER A 8 -14.04 -13.39 32.36
C SER A 8 -15.22 -12.95 31.49
N PRO A 9 -15.76 -11.74 31.69
CA PRO A 9 -16.83 -11.21 30.85
C PRO A 9 -16.37 -10.99 29.42
N HIS A 10 -15.07 -10.78 29.20
CA HIS A 10 -14.49 -10.61 27.86
C HIS A 10 -14.43 -11.94 27.11
N PHE A 11 -14.11 -13.03 27.82
CA PHE A 11 -14.20 -14.38 27.26
C PHE A 11 -15.65 -14.72 26.85
N ASP A 12 -16.61 -14.49 27.75
CA ASP A 12 -18.04 -14.72 27.46
C ASP A 12 -18.51 -13.92 26.25
N THR A 13 -18.03 -12.67 26.10
CA THR A 13 -18.31 -11.83 24.93
C THR A 13 -17.73 -12.43 23.64
N ALA A 14 -16.47 -12.90 23.68
CA ALA A 14 -15.83 -13.49 22.51
C ALA A 14 -16.47 -14.82 22.08
N VAL A 15 -16.87 -15.66 23.05
CA VAL A 15 -17.58 -16.92 22.77
C VAL A 15 -18.95 -16.63 22.18
N ARG A 16 -19.75 -15.76 22.81
CA ARG A 16 -21.05 -15.35 22.28
C ARG A 16 -20.93 -14.78 20.87
N TYR A 17 -19.96 -13.89 20.61
CA TYR A 17 -19.70 -13.35 19.28
C TYR A 17 -19.46 -14.46 18.25
N ALA A 18 -18.62 -15.43 18.59
CA ALA A 18 -18.32 -16.55 17.70
C ALA A 18 -19.52 -17.45 17.46
N GLU A 19 -20.28 -17.80 18.51
CA GLU A 19 -21.47 -18.66 18.43
C GLU A 19 -22.60 -18.00 17.64
N ASP A 20 -22.87 -16.71 17.84
CA ASP A 20 -23.89 -15.96 17.12
C ASP A 20 -23.58 -15.87 15.61
N ILE A 21 -22.31 -15.75 15.25
CA ILE A 21 -21.87 -15.79 13.85
C ILE A 21 -22.00 -17.20 13.26
N VAL A 22 -21.48 -18.22 13.94
CA VAL A 22 -21.51 -19.61 13.45
C VAL A 22 -22.95 -20.14 13.33
N SER A 23 -23.84 -19.75 14.26
CA SER A 23 -25.27 -20.08 14.21
C SER A 23 -26.09 -19.21 13.24
N LYS A 24 -25.43 -18.26 12.52
CA LYS A 24 -26.06 -17.31 11.59
C LYS A 24 -27.08 -16.37 12.22
N LYS A 25 -27.02 -16.10 13.52
CA LYS A 25 -27.82 -15.03 14.15
C LYS A 25 -27.30 -13.65 13.72
N VAL A 26 -26.00 -13.56 13.48
CA VAL A 26 -25.33 -12.37 12.92
C VAL A 26 -24.74 -12.76 11.56
N LEU A 27 -25.16 -12.08 10.51
CA LEU A 27 -24.66 -12.32 9.16
C LEU A 27 -23.34 -11.60 8.95
N VAL A 28 -22.33 -12.34 8.50
CA VAL A 28 -20.99 -11.83 8.20
C VAL A 28 -20.41 -12.56 6.99
N ASN A 29 -19.33 -12.03 6.43
CA ASN A 29 -18.61 -12.66 5.33
C ASN A 29 -18.00 -14.01 5.74
N ILE A 30 -17.72 -14.86 4.76
CA ILE A 30 -17.28 -16.26 4.97
C ILE A 30 -15.99 -16.36 5.80
N ASP A 31 -15.01 -15.48 5.60
CA ASP A 31 -13.75 -15.51 6.34
C ASP A 31 -13.96 -15.28 7.85
N ARG A 32 -14.91 -14.41 8.24
CA ARG A 32 -15.25 -14.20 9.66
C ARG A 32 -15.96 -15.43 10.25
N VAL A 33 -16.85 -16.08 9.51
CA VAL A 33 -17.47 -17.35 9.93
C VAL A 33 -16.38 -18.39 10.19
N LEU A 34 -15.43 -18.54 9.28
CA LEU A 34 -14.33 -19.49 9.40
C LEU A 34 -13.38 -19.15 10.57
N ALA A 35 -13.07 -17.87 10.78
CA ALA A 35 -12.27 -17.42 11.93
C ALA A 35 -12.96 -17.75 13.27
N CYS A 36 -14.29 -17.55 13.36
CA CYS A 36 -15.07 -17.91 14.54
C CYS A 36 -15.12 -19.44 14.76
N LYS A 37 -15.29 -20.23 13.71
CA LYS A 37 -15.22 -21.70 13.79
C LYS A 37 -13.84 -22.16 14.27
N ARG A 38 -12.77 -21.56 13.74
CA ARG A 38 -11.40 -21.85 14.18
C ARG A 38 -11.21 -21.56 15.67
N PHE A 39 -11.68 -20.40 16.16
CA PHE A 39 -11.62 -20.04 17.56
C PHE A 39 -12.30 -21.09 18.45
N LEU A 40 -13.55 -21.47 18.14
CA LEU A 40 -14.30 -22.48 18.91
C LEU A 40 -13.59 -23.86 18.90
N ALA A 41 -13.07 -24.27 17.74
CA ALA A 41 -12.30 -25.52 17.62
C ALA A 41 -10.97 -25.44 18.40
N ASP A 42 -10.31 -24.28 18.43
CA ASP A 42 -9.07 -24.09 19.18
C ASP A 42 -9.25 -24.19 20.69
N LEU A 43 -10.43 -23.84 21.23
CA LEU A 43 -10.78 -24.04 22.63
C LEU A 43 -10.88 -25.53 23.03
N GLU A 44 -11.02 -26.44 22.09
CA GLU A 44 -11.07 -27.90 22.32
C GLU A 44 -9.68 -28.58 22.20
N ARG A 45 -8.65 -27.86 21.76
CA ARG A 45 -7.30 -28.41 21.52
C ARG A 45 -6.57 -28.74 22.83
N ASP A 46 -5.89 -29.90 22.84
CA ASP A 46 -5.12 -30.39 24.01
C ASP A 46 -3.66 -29.92 24.02
N ASP A 47 -3.15 -29.43 22.87
CA ASP A 47 -1.77 -28.92 22.73
C ASP A 47 -1.65 -27.42 23.05
N LEU A 48 -2.72 -26.79 23.49
CA LEU A 48 -2.79 -25.40 23.91
C LEU A 48 -3.29 -25.27 25.35
N ASP A 49 -2.87 -24.18 26.00
CA ASP A 49 -3.48 -23.65 27.22
C ASP A 49 -4.25 -22.38 26.89
N PHE A 50 -5.35 -22.13 27.61
CA PHE A 50 -6.11 -20.89 27.49
C PHE A 50 -6.20 -20.20 28.84
N ARG A 51 -5.86 -18.90 28.89
CA ARG A 51 -5.79 -18.12 30.13
C ARG A 51 -6.35 -16.73 29.90
N SER A 52 -7.01 -16.17 30.91
CA SER A 52 -7.64 -14.85 30.80
C SER A 52 -6.74 -13.68 31.25
N ASP A 53 -5.71 -13.95 32.04
CA ASP A 53 -4.88 -12.93 32.68
C ASP A 53 -4.35 -11.85 31.74
N GLN A 54 -3.89 -12.25 30.53
CA GLN A 54 -3.33 -11.28 29.58
C GLN A 54 -4.39 -10.58 28.77
N PHE A 55 -5.42 -11.25 28.26
CA PHE A 55 -6.43 -10.54 27.48
C PHE A 55 -7.35 -9.69 28.37
N ASP A 56 -7.66 -10.12 29.60
CA ASP A 56 -8.37 -9.28 30.55
C ASP A 56 -7.56 -8.00 30.84
N PHE A 57 -6.27 -8.15 31.18
CA PHE A 57 -5.40 -7.01 31.36
C PHE A 57 -5.36 -6.06 30.16
N VAL A 58 -5.24 -6.61 28.94
CA VAL A 58 -5.18 -5.82 27.70
C VAL A 58 -6.48 -5.06 27.48
N ILE A 59 -7.63 -5.71 27.61
CA ILE A 59 -8.94 -5.10 27.36
C ILE A 59 -9.25 -4.06 28.45
N ASP A 60 -9.06 -4.41 29.72
CA ASP A 60 -9.33 -3.52 30.85
C ASP A 60 -8.42 -2.27 30.79
N LEU A 61 -7.16 -2.43 30.39
CA LEU A 61 -6.24 -1.32 30.23
C LEU A 61 -6.67 -0.41 29.09
N ILE A 62 -7.09 -0.95 27.94
CA ILE A 62 -7.61 -0.14 26.83
C ILE A 62 -8.87 0.62 27.28
N GLU A 63 -9.86 -0.07 27.84
CA GLU A 63 -11.14 0.53 28.22
C GLU A 63 -11.01 1.50 29.40
N GLY A 64 -9.99 1.30 30.27
CA GLY A 64 -9.75 2.11 31.47
C GLY A 64 -8.85 3.33 31.27
N THR A 65 -7.92 3.29 30.31
CA THR A 65 -6.91 4.35 30.18
C THR A 65 -6.87 5.03 28.82
N ILE A 66 -7.34 4.37 27.77
CA ILE A 66 -7.29 4.93 26.42
C ILE A 66 -8.58 5.67 26.11
N HIS A 67 -8.45 6.87 25.53
CA HIS A 67 -9.56 7.75 25.19
C HIS A 67 -9.58 8.05 23.70
N HIS A 68 -10.76 8.31 23.18
CA HIS A 68 -10.92 8.82 21.82
C HIS A 68 -10.33 10.23 21.69
N VAL A 69 -9.49 10.45 20.68
CA VAL A 69 -8.87 11.75 20.41
C VAL A 69 -9.69 12.61 19.44
N GLN A 70 -10.58 11.98 18.67
CA GLN A 70 -11.46 12.62 17.68
C GLN A 70 -12.67 11.74 17.36
N GLY A 71 -13.63 12.32 16.65
CA GLY A 71 -14.84 11.65 16.18
C GLY A 71 -16.10 12.13 16.88
N GLU A 72 -17.24 11.78 16.31
CA GLU A 72 -18.58 12.12 16.79
C GLU A 72 -19.47 10.87 16.72
N ASP A 73 -20.49 10.80 17.58
CA ASP A 73 -21.52 9.78 17.49
C ASP A 73 -22.54 10.11 16.37
N LYS A 74 -23.49 9.22 16.14
CA LYS A 74 -24.57 9.39 15.15
C LYS A 74 -25.48 10.63 15.38
N ASN A 75 -25.37 11.28 16.54
CA ASN A 75 -26.12 12.49 16.88
C ASN A 75 -25.22 13.75 16.81
N GLY A 76 -23.95 13.63 16.35
CA GLY A 76 -23.00 14.72 16.29
C GLY A 76 -22.38 15.07 17.65
N VAL A 77 -22.47 14.19 18.66
CA VAL A 77 -21.83 14.40 19.96
C VAL A 77 -20.39 13.91 19.91
N SER A 78 -19.45 14.78 20.27
CA SER A 78 -18.02 14.47 20.22
C SER A 78 -17.63 13.29 21.11
N PHE A 79 -16.89 12.35 20.55
CA PHE A 79 -16.23 11.27 21.31
C PHE A 79 -14.94 11.71 22.00
N LYS A 80 -14.38 12.86 21.65
CA LYS A 80 -13.09 13.30 22.18
C LYS A 80 -13.06 13.30 23.71
N GLY A 81 -12.10 12.59 24.28
CA GLY A 81 -11.92 12.44 25.73
C GLY A 81 -12.84 11.42 26.40
N THR A 82 -13.69 10.71 25.64
CA THR A 82 -14.45 9.58 26.19
C THR A 82 -13.61 8.30 26.16
N PRO A 83 -13.82 7.36 27.10
CA PRO A 83 -13.12 6.07 27.11
C PRO A 83 -13.32 5.29 25.81
N MET A 84 -12.27 4.64 25.34
CA MET A 84 -12.31 3.78 24.16
C MET A 84 -12.87 2.39 24.55
N LEU A 85 -14.19 2.25 24.57
CA LEU A 85 -14.83 0.94 24.81
C LEU A 85 -14.72 0.07 23.55
N LEU A 86 -14.19 -1.16 23.73
CA LEU A 86 -13.99 -2.09 22.63
C LEU A 86 -15.31 -2.75 22.21
N THR A 87 -15.54 -2.80 20.90
CA THR A 87 -16.65 -3.54 20.30
C THR A 87 -16.44 -5.07 20.43
N ASP A 88 -17.48 -5.86 20.23
CA ASP A 88 -17.41 -7.33 20.38
C ASP A 88 -16.34 -7.95 19.45
N TRP A 89 -16.20 -7.45 18.21
CA TRP A 89 -15.15 -7.95 17.31
C TRP A 89 -13.72 -7.59 17.78
N GLN A 90 -13.54 -6.42 18.39
CA GLN A 90 -12.23 -6.01 18.95
C GLN A 90 -11.89 -6.86 20.17
N LYS A 91 -12.87 -7.11 21.05
CA LYS A 91 -12.69 -8.04 22.17
C LYS A 91 -12.37 -9.46 21.69
N PHE A 92 -13.08 -9.94 20.65
CA PHE A 92 -12.77 -11.23 20.02
C PHE A 92 -11.31 -11.30 19.51
N VAL A 93 -10.80 -10.24 18.87
CA VAL A 93 -9.39 -10.15 18.43
C VAL A 93 -8.45 -10.21 19.63
N CYS A 94 -8.69 -9.42 20.68
CA CYS A 94 -7.85 -9.41 21.89
C CYS A 94 -7.82 -10.76 22.61
N VAL A 95 -8.99 -11.39 22.80
CA VAL A 95 -9.12 -12.71 23.41
C VAL A 95 -8.32 -13.76 22.64
N ASN A 96 -8.38 -13.75 21.30
CA ASN A 96 -7.57 -14.65 20.47
C ASN A 96 -6.07 -14.38 20.64
N LEU A 97 -5.62 -13.14 20.46
CA LEU A 97 -4.20 -12.79 20.44
C LEU A 97 -3.50 -13.03 21.77
N PHE A 98 -4.20 -12.85 22.88
CA PHE A 98 -3.62 -12.88 24.22
C PHE A 98 -4.09 -14.03 25.13
N GLY A 99 -5.08 -14.83 24.69
CA GLY A 99 -5.63 -15.92 25.50
C GLY A 99 -5.01 -17.29 25.25
N PHE A 100 -4.51 -17.57 24.04
CA PHE A 100 -3.93 -18.88 23.71
C PHE A 100 -2.44 -18.96 23.94
N PHE A 101 -1.98 -20.02 24.63
CA PHE A 101 -0.59 -20.31 24.93
C PHE A 101 -0.21 -21.71 24.46
N ARG A 102 1.05 -21.94 24.20
CA ARG A 102 1.59 -23.27 23.97
C ARG A 102 1.56 -24.06 25.28
N LYS A 103 1.07 -25.29 25.21
CA LYS A 103 0.85 -26.16 26.40
C LYS A 103 2.02 -26.15 27.36
N GLY A 104 1.76 -25.84 28.61
CA GLY A 104 2.75 -25.84 29.72
C GLY A 104 3.82 -24.76 29.61
N THR A 105 3.59 -23.69 28.83
CA THR A 105 4.55 -22.57 28.67
C THR A 105 3.86 -21.22 28.80
N ASP A 106 4.67 -20.14 28.92
CA ASP A 106 4.19 -18.76 28.83
C ASP A 106 4.36 -18.16 27.43
N ILE A 107 4.50 -19.04 26.42
CA ILE A 107 4.65 -18.60 25.03
C ILE A 107 3.27 -18.51 24.38
N ARG A 108 2.87 -17.32 23.95
CA ARG A 108 1.63 -17.11 23.21
C ARG A 108 1.65 -17.88 21.89
N ARG A 109 0.50 -18.45 21.52
CA ARG A 109 0.35 -19.17 20.27
C ARG A 109 0.52 -18.25 19.07
N PHE A 110 -0.19 -17.12 19.04
CA PHE A 110 -0.18 -16.20 17.92
C PHE A 110 1.01 -15.24 18.01
N ASN A 111 1.82 -15.22 16.96
CA ASN A 111 2.96 -14.34 16.81
C ASN A 111 2.90 -13.50 15.53
N GLU A 112 1.94 -13.79 14.67
CA GLU A 112 1.57 -13.00 13.49
C GLU A 112 0.04 -12.86 13.42
N ALA A 113 -0.43 -11.72 12.94
CA ALA A 113 -1.85 -11.45 12.71
C ALA A 113 -2.06 -10.63 11.45
N LEU A 114 -3.17 -10.86 10.77
CA LEU A 114 -3.71 -9.98 9.75
C LEU A 114 -5.13 -9.58 10.12
N ILE A 115 -5.36 -8.28 10.22
CA ILE A 115 -6.66 -7.65 10.47
C ILE A 115 -7.01 -6.83 9.23
N PHE A 116 -7.89 -7.35 8.40
CA PHE A 116 -8.26 -6.75 7.13
C PHE A 116 -9.69 -6.23 7.19
N LEU A 117 -9.85 -4.92 7.16
CA LEU A 117 -11.10 -4.22 7.44
C LEU A 117 -11.39 -3.13 6.41
N PRO A 118 -12.65 -2.81 6.12
CA PRO A 118 -13.04 -1.63 5.36
C PRO A 118 -12.54 -0.33 6.01
N ARG A 119 -12.68 0.79 5.30
CA ARG A 119 -12.41 2.12 5.87
C ARG A 119 -13.36 2.46 7.01
N LYS A 120 -12.96 3.38 7.91
CA LYS A 120 -13.79 3.88 9.04
C LYS A 120 -14.19 2.83 10.09
N GLN A 121 -13.46 1.73 10.20
CA GLN A 121 -13.69 0.70 11.24
C GLN A 121 -12.83 0.91 12.51
N GLY A 122 -12.25 2.09 12.72
CA GLY A 122 -11.41 2.37 13.90
C GLY A 122 -10.03 1.69 13.87
N LYS A 123 -9.52 1.28 12.69
CA LYS A 123 -8.22 0.58 12.54
C LYS A 123 -7.07 1.28 13.23
N THR A 124 -6.87 2.56 12.93
CA THR A 124 -5.74 3.35 13.43
C THR A 124 -5.73 3.44 14.95
N SER A 125 -6.88 3.80 15.54
CA SER A 125 -7.02 3.89 17.00
C SER A 125 -6.82 2.54 17.67
N PHE A 126 -7.40 1.47 17.11
CA PHE A 126 -7.28 0.12 17.68
C PHE A 126 -5.87 -0.42 17.57
N SER A 127 -5.17 -0.22 16.43
CA SER A 127 -3.79 -0.64 16.27
C SER A 127 -2.83 0.13 17.19
N ALA A 128 -3.04 1.43 17.36
CA ALA A 128 -2.26 2.23 18.29
C ALA A 128 -2.51 1.81 19.75
N ALA A 129 -3.76 1.56 20.13
CA ALA A 129 -4.09 1.02 21.45
C ALA A 129 -3.41 -0.35 21.70
N LEU A 130 -3.45 -1.26 20.74
CA LEU A 130 -2.74 -2.54 20.83
C LEU A 130 -1.22 -2.37 20.95
N ALA A 131 -0.63 -1.40 20.23
CA ALA A 131 0.79 -1.10 20.34
C ALA A 131 1.17 -0.62 21.74
N GLU A 132 0.37 0.27 22.34
CA GLU A 132 0.58 0.80 23.69
C GLU A 132 0.47 -0.30 24.74
N VAL A 133 -0.66 -1.00 24.79
CA VAL A 133 -0.90 -2.01 25.83
C VAL A 133 0.03 -3.22 25.69
N LYS A 134 0.40 -3.60 24.47
CA LYS A 134 1.40 -4.66 24.23
C LYS A 134 2.79 -4.24 24.72
N SER A 135 3.18 -2.98 24.55
CA SER A 135 4.42 -2.44 25.08
C SER A 135 4.43 -2.47 26.62
N ILE A 136 3.31 -2.09 27.23
CA ILE A 136 3.15 -2.12 28.70
C ILE A 136 3.16 -3.55 29.22
N LEU A 137 2.46 -4.48 28.57
CA LEU A 137 2.40 -5.90 28.94
C LEU A 137 3.79 -6.54 28.94
N ASP A 138 4.63 -6.22 27.98
CA ASP A 138 5.96 -6.82 27.81
C ASP A 138 7.11 -5.96 28.39
N ARG A 139 6.82 -4.87 29.13
CA ARG A 139 7.82 -3.89 29.62
C ARG A 139 9.00 -4.51 30.36
N GLY A 140 8.77 -5.60 31.09
CA GLY A 140 9.81 -6.30 31.86
C GLY A 140 10.85 -7.01 31.00
N SER A 141 10.63 -7.18 29.69
CA SER A 141 11.57 -7.84 28.79
C SER A 141 12.47 -6.86 28.00
N GLY A 142 12.40 -5.56 28.28
CA GLY A 142 13.14 -4.53 27.54
C GLY A 142 12.74 -4.45 26.07
N ALA A 143 11.48 -4.74 25.78
CA ALA A 143 10.95 -4.89 24.44
C ALA A 143 10.61 -3.54 23.79
N LYS A 144 10.63 -3.52 22.46
CA LYS A 144 10.32 -2.33 21.65
C LYS A 144 9.19 -2.61 20.69
N THR A 145 8.26 -1.66 20.58
CA THR A 145 7.16 -1.69 19.62
C THR A 145 7.39 -0.65 18.54
N TYR A 146 7.19 -1.06 17.28
CA TYR A 146 7.24 -0.12 16.14
C TYR A 146 5.91 -0.12 15.39
N ILE A 147 5.45 1.08 15.04
CA ILE A 147 4.38 1.29 14.08
C ILE A 147 5.05 1.69 12.76
N VAL A 148 4.77 0.94 11.71
CA VAL A 148 5.38 1.09 10.40
C VAL A 148 4.29 1.30 9.35
N ALA A 149 4.33 2.40 8.63
CA ALA A 149 3.50 2.65 7.46
C ALA A 149 4.35 3.09 6.27
N ASN A 150 3.73 3.23 5.10
CA ASN A 150 4.45 3.55 3.87
C ASN A 150 5.09 4.95 3.89
N SER A 151 4.55 5.88 4.67
CA SER A 151 5.11 7.23 4.85
C SER A 151 5.10 7.65 6.32
N VAL A 152 5.99 8.57 6.68
CA VAL A 152 6.01 9.18 8.03
C VAL A 152 4.67 9.84 8.34
N LYS A 153 4.02 10.51 7.37
CA LYS A 153 2.72 11.16 7.57
C LYS A 153 1.64 10.18 8.04
N GLN A 154 1.57 9.00 7.43
CA GLN A 154 0.62 7.96 7.84
C GLN A 154 0.91 7.44 9.25
N THR A 155 2.19 7.23 9.59
CA THR A 155 2.55 6.81 10.96
C THR A 155 2.24 7.88 11.99
N MET A 156 2.23 9.16 11.61
CA MET A 156 1.95 10.28 12.51
C MET A 156 0.49 10.32 13.02
N GLU A 157 -0.47 9.76 12.30
CA GLU A 157 -1.84 9.62 12.81
C GLU A 157 -1.89 8.67 14.01
N SER A 158 -1.29 7.47 13.87
CA SER A 158 -1.19 6.49 14.96
C SER A 158 -0.31 7.02 16.10
N PHE A 159 0.80 7.71 15.78
CA PHE A 159 1.70 8.28 16.78
C PHE A 159 1.06 9.43 17.55
N GLY A 160 0.30 10.30 16.90
CA GLY A 160 -0.48 11.37 17.55
C GLY A 160 -1.48 10.80 18.55
N PHE A 161 -2.20 9.73 18.15
CA PHE A 161 -3.10 9.02 19.06
C PHE A 161 -2.38 8.49 20.30
N LEU A 162 -1.20 7.87 20.12
CA LEU A 162 -0.38 7.38 21.24
C LEU A 162 0.07 8.53 22.14
N VAL A 163 0.58 9.62 21.58
CA VAL A 163 1.03 10.80 22.36
C VAL A 163 -0.10 11.34 23.21
N ASP A 164 -1.29 11.56 22.63
CA ASP A 164 -2.44 12.10 23.34
C ASP A 164 -2.86 11.19 24.51
N ASN A 165 -2.77 9.86 24.34
CA ASN A 165 -3.17 8.91 25.37
C ASN A 165 -2.11 8.73 26.46
N VAL A 166 -0.83 8.53 26.11
CA VAL A 166 0.22 8.37 27.11
C VAL A 166 0.46 9.61 27.97
N GLU A 167 0.13 10.80 27.47
CA GLU A 167 0.18 12.05 28.27
C GLU A 167 -0.76 11.99 29.47
N THR A 168 -1.84 11.23 29.41
CA THR A 168 -2.76 11.02 30.55
C THR A 168 -2.08 10.25 31.70
N LEU A 169 -1.07 9.44 31.42
CA LEU A 169 -0.30 8.67 32.38
C LEU A 169 0.80 9.47 33.08
N ARG A 170 1.04 10.74 32.70
CA ARG A 170 2.19 11.54 33.16
C ARG A 170 2.33 11.68 34.68
N GLY A 171 1.27 11.57 35.42
CA GLY A 171 1.28 11.63 36.90
C GLY A 171 1.47 10.26 37.58
N ASP A 172 1.29 9.17 36.84
CA ASP A 172 1.18 7.82 37.38
C ASP A 172 2.39 6.93 37.06
N VAL A 173 3.37 7.45 36.30
CA VAL A 173 4.58 6.72 35.88
C VAL A 173 5.85 7.43 36.34
N ASP A 174 6.93 6.68 36.59
CA ASP A 174 8.19 7.24 37.08
C ASP A 174 8.83 8.24 36.09
N LYS A 175 8.83 7.89 34.82
CA LYS A 175 9.33 8.78 33.77
C LYS A 175 8.56 8.57 32.45
N LEU A 176 8.08 9.68 31.87
CA LEU A 176 7.54 9.72 30.52
C LEU A 176 8.40 10.63 29.66
N ARG A 177 8.94 10.10 28.55
CA ARG A 177 9.68 10.86 27.53
C ARG A 177 9.00 10.71 26.18
N ILE A 178 8.63 11.84 25.59
CA ILE A 178 8.07 11.89 24.24
C ILE A 178 9.05 12.69 23.38
N ARG A 179 9.49 12.09 22.26
CA ARG A 179 10.24 12.76 21.21
C ARG A 179 9.38 12.79 19.97
N ASN A 180 9.07 13.99 19.51
CA ASN A 180 8.26 14.20 18.32
C ASN A 180 8.88 15.33 17.51
N ASN A 181 9.87 15.01 16.69
CA ASN A 181 10.61 15.95 15.85
C ASN A 181 10.92 15.30 14.48
N ASN A 182 11.53 16.07 13.57
CA ASN A 182 11.81 15.62 12.20
C ASN A 182 12.75 14.40 12.09
N GLN A 183 13.41 13.98 13.16
CA GLN A 183 14.38 12.88 13.15
C GLN A 183 13.86 11.66 13.89
N GLU A 184 13.05 11.85 14.93
CA GLU A 184 12.62 10.75 15.82
C GLU A 184 11.19 10.99 16.31
N HIS A 185 10.38 9.94 16.21
CA HIS A 185 9.04 9.85 16.78
C HIS A 185 9.02 8.65 17.73
N SER A 186 9.21 8.91 19.01
CA SER A 186 9.30 7.86 20.04
C SER A 186 8.66 8.27 21.35
N ILE A 187 8.18 7.26 22.07
CA ILE A 187 7.64 7.35 23.43
C ILE A 187 8.37 6.31 24.28
N SER A 188 8.84 6.72 25.45
CA SER A 188 9.43 5.82 26.43
C SER A 188 8.80 6.07 27.80
N ILE A 189 8.24 5.03 28.39
CA ILE A 189 7.54 5.06 29.69
C ILE A 189 8.28 4.12 30.63
N ASP A 190 8.79 4.65 31.73
CA ASP A 190 9.44 3.88 32.79
C ASP A 190 8.43 3.67 33.94
N PHE A 191 8.12 2.42 34.22
CA PHE A 191 7.21 1.99 35.29
C PHE A 191 7.93 1.54 36.57
N GLY A 192 9.27 1.67 36.62
CA GLY A 192 10.08 1.20 37.72
C GLY A 192 10.39 -0.31 37.68
N ASP A 193 9.45 -1.14 37.25
CA ASP A 193 9.61 -2.59 37.02
C ASP A 193 9.97 -2.96 35.58
N GLY A 194 9.99 -1.96 34.67
CA GLY A 194 10.34 -2.10 33.27
C GLY A 194 10.00 -0.88 32.45
N THR A 195 10.45 -0.88 31.18
CA THR A 195 10.26 0.23 30.26
C THR A 195 9.47 -0.20 29.04
N ALA A 196 8.42 0.55 28.70
CA ALA A 196 7.70 0.43 27.43
C ALA A 196 8.25 1.44 26.44
N GLU A 197 8.73 0.98 25.29
CA GLU A 197 9.25 1.83 24.22
C GLU A 197 8.44 1.66 22.93
N MET A 198 7.97 2.76 22.36
CA MET A 198 7.18 2.79 21.14
C MET A 198 7.78 3.77 20.13
N TYR A 199 7.81 3.38 18.88
CA TYR A 199 8.41 4.14 17.77
C TYR A 199 7.48 4.16 16.58
N ALA A 200 7.42 5.31 15.90
CA ALA A 200 6.75 5.44 14.60
C ALA A 200 7.81 5.67 13.52
N ILE A 201 7.84 4.82 12.51
CA ILE A 201 8.83 4.87 11.43
C ILE A 201 8.19 4.67 10.06
N ALA A 202 8.80 5.26 9.03
CA ALA A 202 8.45 4.96 7.64
C ALA A 202 9.09 3.64 7.19
N ASN A 203 8.48 3.00 6.19
CA ASN A 203 8.89 1.74 5.59
C ASN A 203 10.12 1.89 4.67
N GLN A 204 11.27 2.30 5.22
CA GLN A 204 12.56 2.44 4.53
C GLN A 204 13.46 1.24 4.85
N GLU A 205 14.06 0.58 3.84
CA GLU A 205 14.85 -0.64 4.03
C GLU A 205 16.00 -0.45 5.03
N ASP A 206 16.75 0.65 4.93
CA ASP A 206 17.89 0.92 5.82
C ASP A 206 17.50 1.01 7.29
N LYS A 207 16.29 1.49 7.59
CA LYS A 207 15.76 1.57 8.95
C LYS A 207 15.25 0.21 9.45
N LEU A 208 14.73 -0.61 8.55
CA LEU A 208 14.12 -1.90 8.88
C LEU A 208 15.16 -2.98 9.22
N ASP A 209 16.32 -2.98 8.59
CA ASP A 209 17.36 -4.00 8.79
C ASP A 209 18.01 -3.92 10.18
N SER A 210 18.01 -2.75 10.82
CA SER A 210 18.60 -2.53 12.14
C SER A 210 17.63 -2.77 13.31
N LEU A 211 16.38 -3.14 13.04
CA LEU A 211 15.37 -3.30 14.09
C LEU A 211 15.65 -4.52 14.98
N ASN A 212 15.41 -4.34 16.28
CA ASN A 212 15.29 -5.41 17.25
C ASN A 212 14.08 -5.13 18.14
N CYS A 213 12.99 -5.85 17.93
CA CYS A 213 11.69 -5.54 18.51
C CYS A 213 10.87 -6.79 18.80
N ASN A 214 9.92 -6.66 19.74
CA ASN A 214 8.98 -7.72 20.07
C ASN A 214 7.58 -7.47 19.51
N CYS A 215 7.27 -6.25 19.10
CA CYS A 215 5.99 -5.91 18.48
C CYS A 215 6.20 -5.04 17.25
N LEU A 216 5.48 -5.36 16.19
CA LEU A 216 5.38 -4.59 14.95
C LEU A 216 3.92 -4.42 14.55
N ILE A 217 3.51 -3.20 14.36
CA ILE A 217 2.22 -2.86 13.72
C ILE A 217 2.54 -2.37 12.31
N LEU A 218 2.08 -3.11 11.31
CA LEU A 218 2.25 -2.78 9.89
C LEU A 218 0.94 -2.21 9.38
N ASP A 219 0.90 -0.90 9.21
CA ASP A 219 -0.31 -0.20 8.75
C ASP A 219 -0.31 -0.01 7.24
N GLU A 220 -1.52 -0.01 6.67
CA GLU A 220 -1.79 0.27 5.26
C GLU A 220 -0.97 -0.64 4.29
N LEU A 221 -0.89 -1.96 4.59
CA LEU A 221 -0.14 -2.93 3.79
C LEU A 221 -0.53 -2.93 2.29
N HIS A 222 -1.75 -2.49 1.95
CA HIS A 222 -2.19 -2.39 0.56
C HIS A 222 -1.37 -1.37 -0.25
N SER A 223 -0.79 -0.37 0.41
CA SER A 223 0.04 0.66 -0.21
C SER A 223 1.49 0.20 -0.43
N TRP A 224 1.88 -0.94 0.15
CA TRP A 224 3.22 -1.49 0.01
C TRP A 224 3.37 -2.15 -1.34
N LYS A 225 4.18 -1.56 -2.20
CA LYS A 225 4.38 -1.98 -3.58
C LYS A 225 5.52 -3.00 -3.71
N ARG A 226 6.40 -2.77 -4.68
CA ARG A 226 7.56 -3.61 -4.94
C ARG A 226 8.40 -3.83 -3.68
N ALA A 227 8.99 -5.02 -3.55
CA ALA A 227 9.74 -5.46 -2.37
C ALA A 227 8.94 -5.58 -1.05
N ALA A 228 7.60 -5.43 -1.05
CA ALA A 228 6.79 -5.59 0.15
C ALA A 228 7.05 -6.93 0.87
N ALA A 229 7.18 -8.02 0.12
CA ALA A 229 7.52 -9.34 0.67
C ALA A 229 8.90 -9.35 1.33
N LYS A 230 9.91 -8.75 0.72
CA LYS A 230 11.26 -8.62 1.27
C LYS A 230 11.26 -7.81 2.57
N LYS A 231 10.61 -6.64 2.56
CA LYS A 231 10.47 -5.78 3.75
C LYS A 231 9.74 -6.49 4.90
N TYR A 232 8.66 -7.21 4.59
CA TYR A 232 7.93 -8.02 5.57
C TYR A 232 8.83 -9.10 6.20
N ILE A 233 9.65 -9.79 5.40
CA ILE A 233 10.60 -10.80 5.87
C ILE A 233 11.69 -10.18 6.75
N LEU A 234 12.25 -9.02 6.39
CA LEU A 234 13.24 -8.29 7.20
C LEU A 234 12.68 -7.98 8.59
N MET A 235 11.47 -7.41 8.65
CA MET A 235 10.80 -7.08 9.91
C MET A 235 10.48 -8.33 10.75
N LYS A 236 10.02 -9.41 10.14
CA LYS A 236 9.80 -10.68 10.81
C LYS A 236 11.11 -11.25 11.39
N ASN A 237 12.23 -11.07 10.68
CA ASN A 237 13.56 -11.48 11.17
C ASN A 237 14.02 -10.63 12.36
N ALA A 238 13.74 -9.34 12.38
CA ALA A 238 14.06 -8.43 13.49
C ALA A 238 13.42 -8.84 14.82
N MET A 239 12.37 -9.66 14.79
CA MET A 239 11.65 -10.14 15.98
C MET A 239 12.11 -11.51 16.48
N LYS A 240 13.08 -12.16 15.83
CA LYS A 240 13.46 -13.57 16.14
C LYS A 240 14.04 -13.76 17.55
N ALA A 241 14.59 -12.71 18.16
CA ALA A 241 15.13 -12.76 19.53
C ALA A 241 14.05 -12.95 20.59
N TYR A 242 12.79 -12.58 20.31
CA TYR A 242 11.70 -12.63 21.26
C TYR A 242 10.78 -13.83 21.02
N ARG A 243 10.40 -14.54 22.12
CA ARG A 243 9.46 -15.67 22.07
C ARG A 243 8.00 -15.17 21.97
N ASN A 244 7.63 -14.20 22.80
CA ASN A 244 6.30 -13.56 22.83
C ASN A 244 6.19 -12.35 21.89
N LYS A 245 6.81 -12.45 20.70
CA LYS A 245 6.68 -11.43 19.65
C LYS A 245 5.27 -11.40 19.09
N LEU A 246 4.89 -10.25 18.49
CA LEU A 246 3.63 -10.09 17.80
C LEU A 246 3.80 -9.11 16.63
N LEU A 247 3.57 -9.61 15.39
CA LEU A 247 3.51 -8.82 14.18
C LEU A 247 2.05 -8.73 13.75
N ILE A 248 1.50 -7.53 13.70
CA ILE A 248 0.12 -7.28 13.27
C ILE A 248 0.16 -6.50 11.96
N GLY A 249 -0.34 -7.08 10.88
CA GLY A 249 -0.71 -6.35 9.68
C GLY A 249 -2.14 -5.85 9.80
N ILE A 250 -2.35 -4.54 9.61
CA ILE A 250 -3.69 -3.96 9.56
C ILE A 250 -3.85 -3.16 8.27
N SER A 251 -4.94 -3.40 7.52
CA SER A 251 -5.08 -2.81 6.19
C SER A 251 -6.51 -2.81 5.67
N THR A 252 -6.71 -2.05 4.60
CA THR A 252 -7.86 -2.13 3.68
C THR A 252 -7.42 -2.70 2.34
N ALA A 253 -8.37 -2.93 1.42
CA ALA A 253 -8.08 -3.23 0.02
C ALA A 253 -7.50 -2.01 -0.72
N GLY A 254 -6.82 -2.27 -1.81
CA GLY A 254 -6.21 -1.28 -2.69
C GLY A 254 -6.31 -1.67 -4.17
N ASP A 255 -5.52 -1.01 -5.00
CA ASP A 255 -5.59 -1.09 -6.46
C ASP A 255 -4.60 -2.14 -7.05
N ILE A 256 -4.05 -3.02 -6.23
CA ILE A 256 -3.06 -4.03 -6.66
C ILE A 256 -3.61 -5.43 -6.32
N PRO A 257 -4.45 -6.02 -7.17
CA PRO A 257 -5.13 -7.29 -6.90
C PRO A 257 -4.19 -8.49 -6.83
N ASP A 258 -3.01 -8.41 -7.46
CA ASP A 258 -1.98 -9.44 -7.44
C ASP A 258 -0.78 -9.06 -6.56
N GLY A 259 -0.95 -8.02 -5.74
CA GLY A 259 0.08 -7.54 -4.82
C GLY A 259 0.32 -8.48 -3.64
N PHE A 260 1.35 -8.14 -2.85
CA PHE A 260 1.73 -8.91 -1.66
C PHE A 260 0.55 -9.17 -0.72
N LEU A 261 -0.27 -8.15 -0.43
CA LEU A 261 -1.40 -8.28 0.50
C LEU A 261 -2.52 -9.16 -0.08
N ALA A 262 -2.87 -9.00 -1.35
CA ALA A 262 -3.91 -9.81 -1.99
C ALA A 262 -3.51 -11.30 -2.02
N ASN A 263 -2.27 -11.61 -2.41
CA ASN A 263 -1.74 -12.98 -2.37
C ASN A 263 -1.69 -13.53 -0.95
N ARG A 264 -1.37 -12.69 0.04
CA ARG A 264 -1.39 -13.08 1.46
C ARG A 264 -2.81 -13.42 1.93
N LEU A 265 -3.81 -12.62 1.55
CA LEU A 265 -5.22 -12.88 1.88
C LEU A 265 -5.71 -14.21 1.30
N ASN A 266 -5.37 -14.52 0.05
CA ASN A 266 -5.71 -15.80 -0.58
C ASN A 266 -5.06 -16.98 0.18
N THR A 267 -3.79 -16.86 0.55
CA THR A 267 -3.09 -17.86 1.36
C THR A 267 -3.77 -18.07 2.72
N LEU A 268 -4.15 -16.96 3.39
CA LEU A 268 -4.76 -16.99 4.72
C LEU A 268 -6.22 -17.45 4.70
N HIS A 269 -6.95 -17.18 3.62
CA HIS A 269 -8.26 -17.78 3.39
C HIS A 269 -8.13 -19.31 3.32
N GLY A 270 -7.13 -19.82 2.57
CA GLY A 270 -6.85 -21.26 2.51
C GLY A 270 -6.49 -21.88 3.87
N VAL A 271 -5.92 -21.10 4.79
CA VAL A 271 -5.69 -21.56 6.18
C VAL A 271 -7.00 -21.65 6.96
N LEU A 272 -7.92 -20.70 6.76
CA LEU A 272 -9.22 -20.69 7.45
C LEU A 272 -10.16 -21.79 6.94
N ASP A 273 -10.19 -22.05 5.65
CA ASP A 273 -11.06 -23.07 5.04
C ASP A 273 -10.47 -24.49 5.07
N GLY A 274 -9.19 -24.62 5.52
CA GLY A 274 -8.51 -25.91 5.67
C GLY A 274 -7.87 -26.45 4.40
N THR A 275 -7.84 -25.71 3.30
CA THR A 275 -7.11 -26.11 2.06
C THR A 275 -5.61 -25.94 2.19
N ASN A 276 -5.15 -25.03 3.08
CA ASN A 276 -3.76 -24.85 3.46
C ASN A 276 -3.52 -25.31 4.91
N THR A 277 -2.93 -26.52 5.05
CA THR A 277 -2.67 -27.16 6.36
C THR A 277 -1.25 -26.99 6.88
N GLU A 278 -0.46 -26.09 6.32
CA GLU A 278 0.92 -25.84 6.71
C GLU A 278 1.04 -25.39 8.17
N LYS A 279 1.79 -26.15 9.00
CA LYS A 279 1.98 -25.86 10.43
C LYS A 279 2.54 -24.47 10.72
N ALA A 280 3.22 -23.85 9.76
CA ALA A 280 3.75 -22.49 9.89
C ALA A 280 2.64 -21.46 10.17
N TYR A 281 1.42 -21.71 9.70
CA TYR A 281 0.27 -20.82 9.89
C TYR A 281 -0.54 -21.10 11.17
N ASP A 282 -0.21 -22.12 11.95
CA ASP A 282 -0.87 -22.38 13.24
C ASP A 282 -0.75 -21.17 14.19
N SER A 283 0.39 -20.47 14.14
CA SER A 283 0.67 -19.27 14.92
C SER A 283 0.22 -17.95 14.27
N TYR A 284 -0.60 -18.02 13.22
CA TYR A 284 -1.09 -16.86 12.51
C TYR A 284 -2.58 -16.60 12.84
N PHE A 285 -2.88 -15.44 13.40
CA PHE A 285 -4.27 -14.99 13.63
C PHE A 285 -4.80 -14.29 12.40
N ILE A 286 -6.04 -14.58 12.02
CA ILE A 286 -6.63 -14.12 10.76
C ILE A 286 -8.02 -13.55 11.04
N PHE A 287 -8.21 -12.27 10.69
CA PHE A 287 -9.50 -11.60 10.80
C PHE A 287 -9.74 -10.76 9.55
N ILE A 288 -10.63 -11.22 8.67
CA ILE A 288 -10.86 -10.65 7.35
C ILE A 288 -12.33 -10.26 7.22
N CYS A 289 -12.57 -8.97 6.97
CA CYS A 289 -13.88 -8.39 6.68
C CYS A 289 -13.87 -7.79 5.28
N LYS A 290 -14.59 -8.39 4.36
CA LYS A 290 -14.76 -7.95 2.97
C LYS A 290 -16.06 -8.48 2.41
N ALA A 291 -16.54 -7.94 1.30
CA ALA A 291 -17.63 -8.58 0.58
C ALA A 291 -17.15 -9.92 -0.02
N ASP A 292 -17.99 -10.95 0.08
CA ASP A 292 -17.72 -12.25 -0.52
C ASP A 292 -17.90 -12.18 -2.04
N GLN A 293 -17.06 -12.90 -2.77
CA GLN A 293 -17.05 -12.91 -4.24
C GLN A 293 -16.93 -14.33 -4.77
N ASP A 294 -17.55 -14.56 -5.95
CA ASP A 294 -17.27 -15.75 -6.75
C ASP A 294 -15.92 -15.65 -7.50
N LYS A 295 -15.61 -16.65 -8.31
CA LYS A 295 -14.36 -16.70 -9.09
C LYS A 295 -14.31 -15.67 -10.21
N GLU A 296 -15.45 -15.19 -10.67
CA GLU A 296 -15.62 -14.17 -11.69
C GLU A 296 -15.60 -12.74 -11.10
N GLY A 297 -15.56 -12.63 -9.75
CA GLY A 297 -15.53 -11.36 -9.03
C GLY A 297 -16.90 -10.75 -8.74
N ASN A 298 -18.00 -11.49 -8.98
CA ASN A 298 -19.34 -11.04 -8.61
C ASN A 298 -19.52 -11.11 -7.09
N VAL A 299 -20.22 -10.13 -6.53
CA VAL A 299 -20.50 -10.06 -5.10
C VAL A 299 -21.61 -11.04 -4.71
N LEU A 300 -21.46 -11.69 -3.57
CA LEU A 300 -22.36 -12.72 -3.06
C LEU A 300 -23.07 -12.26 -1.79
N ASN A 301 -24.36 -12.64 -1.67
CA ASN A 301 -25.14 -12.50 -0.44
C ASN A 301 -24.83 -13.62 0.56
N SER A 302 -25.47 -13.62 1.73
CA SER A 302 -25.29 -14.65 2.80
C SER A 302 -25.65 -16.07 2.40
N LYS A 303 -26.38 -16.24 1.29
CA LYS A 303 -26.73 -17.55 0.72
C LYS A 303 -25.73 -18.03 -0.33
N GLY A 304 -24.76 -17.21 -0.71
CA GLY A 304 -23.81 -17.47 -1.79
C GLY A 304 -24.40 -17.21 -3.19
N GLU A 305 -25.47 -16.44 -3.31
CA GLU A 305 -26.09 -16.04 -4.57
C GLU A 305 -25.51 -14.70 -5.02
N ILE A 306 -25.35 -14.54 -6.35
CA ILE A 306 -24.89 -13.27 -6.93
C ILE A 306 -25.91 -12.17 -6.64
N THR A 307 -25.43 -11.02 -6.16
CA THR A 307 -26.26 -9.87 -5.83
C THR A 307 -25.62 -8.58 -6.34
N THR A 308 -26.25 -7.44 -6.06
CA THR A 308 -25.76 -6.12 -6.47
C THR A 308 -24.78 -5.54 -5.46
N LEU A 309 -23.95 -4.58 -5.91
CA LEU A 309 -22.93 -3.94 -5.08
C LEU A 309 -23.52 -3.04 -3.98
N ASP A 310 -24.77 -2.64 -4.12
CA ASP A 310 -25.55 -1.80 -3.19
C ASP A 310 -26.51 -2.60 -2.30
N ASP A 311 -26.36 -3.94 -2.27
CA ASP A 311 -27.16 -4.79 -1.39
C ASP A 311 -26.86 -4.49 0.09
N PRO A 312 -27.85 -4.03 0.89
CA PRO A 312 -27.67 -3.75 2.31
C PRO A 312 -27.14 -4.93 3.12
N GLU A 313 -27.50 -6.17 2.73
CA GLU A 313 -27.00 -7.38 3.39
C GLU A 313 -25.49 -7.51 3.22
N VAL A 314 -24.96 -7.27 2.03
CA VAL A 314 -23.52 -7.31 1.75
C VAL A 314 -22.78 -6.24 2.54
N LEU A 315 -23.32 -5.02 2.58
CA LEU A 315 -22.76 -3.92 3.37
C LEU A 315 -22.66 -4.27 4.85
N GLN A 316 -23.72 -4.88 5.40
CA GLN A 316 -23.74 -5.35 6.78
C GLN A 316 -22.74 -6.49 7.01
N MET A 317 -22.64 -7.44 6.08
CA MET A 317 -21.73 -8.58 6.20
C MET A 317 -20.26 -8.16 6.23
N CYS A 318 -19.85 -7.17 5.45
CA CYS A 318 -18.44 -6.78 5.37
C CYS A 318 -18.02 -5.72 6.41
N THR A 319 -18.97 -5.05 7.10
CA THR A 319 -18.71 -3.90 7.98
C THR A 319 -18.89 -4.25 9.46
N PRO A 320 -17.81 -4.56 10.21
CA PRO A 320 -17.94 -5.08 11.58
C PRO A 320 -18.34 -4.01 12.62
N SER A 321 -18.16 -2.71 12.34
CA SER A 321 -18.49 -1.60 13.26
C SER A 321 -19.73 -0.82 12.80
N ILE A 322 -20.63 -1.46 12.05
CA ILE A 322 -21.89 -0.82 11.63
C ILE A 322 -22.74 -0.45 12.86
N GLY A 323 -23.32 0.74 12.83
CA GLY A 323 -24.07 1.28 13.97
C GLY A 323 -23.19 1.87 15.10
N VAL A 324 -21.84 1.79 14.98
CA VAL A 324 -20.88 2.36 15.93
C VAL A 324 -20.09 3.48 15.26
N THR A 325 -19.33 3.17 14.21
CA THR A 325 -18.48 4.15 13.50
C THR A 325 -19.07 4.63 12.18
N VAL A 326 -19.96 3.84 11.60
CA VAL A 326 -20.67 4.13 10.33
C VAL A 326 -22.11 3.63 10.45
N THR A 327 -23.04 4.28 9.77
CA THR A 327 -24.44 3.85 9.68
C THR A 327 -24.69 3.09 8.38
N ILE A 328 -25.77 2.33 8.30
CA ILE A 328 -26.15 1.65 7.05
C ILE A 328 -26.56 2.69 6.00
N GLU A 329 -27.18 3.78 6.43
CA GLU A 329 -27.60 4.89 5.59
C GLU A 329 -26.40 5.51 4.87
N ASP A 330 -25.32 5.83 5.60
CA ASP A 330 -24.08 6.37 5.01
C ASP A 330 -23.51 5.41 3.94
N LEU A 331 -23.47 4.12 4.24
CA LEU A 331 -22.96 3.10 3.31
C LEU A 331 -23.84 2.94 2.06
N MET A 332 -25.16 3.08 2.21
CA MET A 332 -26.10 3.05 1.08
C MET A 332 -25.98 4.29 0.21
N ASP A 333 -25.74 5.45 0.80
CA ASP A 333 -25.48 6.70 0.06
C ASP A 333 -24.17 6.60 -0.75
N ASP A 334 -23.10 6.08 -0.15
CA ASP A 334 -21.84 5.80 -0.85
C ASP A 334 -22.07 4.83 -2.03
N ALA A 335 -22.87 3.78 -1.80
CA ALA A 335 -23.21 2.80 -2.84
C ALA A 335 -23.98 3.47 -3.99
N ALA A 336 -24.99 4.28 -3.69
CA ALA A 336 -25.80 4.97 -4.69
C ALA A 336 -24.94 5.93 -5.53
N GLN A 337 -24.00 6.66 -4.92
CA GLN A 337 -23.06 7.52 -5.63
C GLN A 337 -22.16 6.68 -6.56
N ALA A 338 -21.58 5.59 -6.05
CA ALA A 338 -20.70 4.72 -6.82
C ALA A 338 -21.40 4.03 -8.01
N MET A 339 -22.72 3.77 -7.91
CA MET A 339 -23.51 3.23 -9.03
C MET A 339 -23.78 4.28 -10.10
N ASN A 340 -23.96 5.54 -9.74
CA ASN A 340 -24.26 6.63 -10.67
C ASN A 340 -22.99 7.27 -11.25
N GLU A 341 -21.86 7.24 -10.53
CA GLU A 341 -20.60 7.89 -10.90
C GLU A 341 -19.48 6.85 -11.01
N PRO A 342 -19.17 6.35 -12.21
CA PRO A 342 -18.15 5.29 -12.41
C PRO A 342 -16.78 5.60 -11.81
N GLN A 343 -16.40 6.87 -11.73
CA GLN A 343 -15.15 7.33 -11.13
C GLN A 343 -15.08 7.06 -9.60
N LEU A 344 -16.21 7.03 -8.90
CA LEU A 344 -16.28 6.73 -7.47
C LEU A 344 -16.32 5.23 -7.18
N ARG A 345 -16.63 4.42 -8.20
CA ARG A 345 -16.84 2.97 -8.04
C ARG A 345 -15.62 2.24 -7.51
N THR A 346 -14.42 2.59 -7.98
CA THR A 346 -13.16 1.97 -7.52
C THR A 346 -12.92 2.25 -6.03
N GLU A 347 -13.10 3.50 -5.61
CA GLU A 347 -12.98 3.89 -4.19
C GLU A 347 -13.98 3.12 -3.32
N TYR A 348 -15.24 3.05 -3.74
CA TYR A 348 -16.30 2.31 -3.06
C TYR A 348 -15.96 0.81 -2.92
N LEU A 349 -15.53 0.16 -4.00
CA LEU A 349 -15.13 -1.25 -3.99
C LEU A 349 -13.95 -1.48 -3.02
N ASN A 350 -12.93 -0.65 -3.09
CA ASN A 350 -11.74 -0.80 -2.25
C ASN A 350 -11.99 -0.44 -0.78
N LYS A 351 -12.75 0.61 -0.51
CA LYS A 351 -12.80 1.20 0.83
C LYS A 351 -14.05 0.82 1.62
N THR A 352 -15.17 0.59 0.93
CA THR A 352 -16.46 0.19 1.56
C THR A 352 -16.66 -1.31 1.50
N LEU A 353 -16.57 -1.93 0.33
CA LEU A 353 -16.70 -3.38 0.19
C LEU A 353 -15.41 -4.15 0.51
N ASN A 354 -14.30 -3.44 0.62
CA ASN A 354 -12.98 -4.00 0.93
C ASN A 354 -12.51 -5.05 -0.09
N ILE A 355 -12.80 -4.83 -1.36
CA ILE A 355 -12.47 -5.68 -2.50
C ILE A 355 -11.30 -5.05 -3.25
N PHE A 356 -10.28 -5.85 -3.59
CA PHE A 356 -9.24 -5.38 -4.50
C PHE A 356 -9.82 -5.16 -5.90
N THR A 357 -9.49 -4.02 -6.49
CA THR A 357 -9.88 -3.71 -7.85
C THR A 357 -8.63 -3.63 -8.72
N ASN A 358 -8.76 -4.13 -9.96
CA ASN A 358 -7.85 -3.64 -11.00
C ASN A 358 -8.16 -2.16 -11.24
N ALA A 359 -7.16 -1.36 -11.58
CA ALA A 359 -7.42 -0.06 -12.17
C ALA A 359 -8.37 -0.32 -13.37
N LEU A 360 -9.64 0.11 -13.23
CA LEU A 360 -10.69 -0.22 -14.19
C LEU A 360 -10.23 0.20 -15.59
N ASN A 361 -10.09 -0.77 -16.50
CA ASN A 361 -9.65 -0.60 -17.89
C ASN A 361 -8.15 -0.27 -18.12
N ALA A 362 -7.24 -0.58 -17.21
CA ALA A 362 -5.82 -0.58 -17.56
C ALA A 362 -5.57 -1.54 -18.74
N TYR A 363 -4.83 -1.05 -19.74
CA TYR A 363 -4.51 -1.86 -20.92
C TYR A 363 -3.46 -2.93 -20.61
N PHE A 364 -2.47 -2.57 -19.77
CA PHE A 364 -1.35 -3.44 -19.46
C PHE A 364 -1.60 -4.25 -18.19
N ASP A 365 -1.25 -5.53 -18.24
CA ASP A 365 -1.03 -6.32 -17.03
C ASP A 365 0.33 -5.93 -16.40
N ILE A 366 0.27 -5.34 -15.23
CA ILE A 366 1.48 -4.90 -14.51
C ILE A 366 2.41 -6.06 -14.14
N ASN A 367 1.88 -7.29 -14.00
CA ASN A 367 2.70 -8.45 -13.72
C ASN A 367 3.58 -8.85 -14.91
N GLU A 368 3.11 -8.60 -16.16
CA GLU A 368 3.97 -8.77 -17.34
C GLU A 368 5.15 -7.79 -17.29
N PHE A 369 4.92 -6.51 -16.94
CA PHE A 369 5.98 -5.52 -16.76
C PHE A 369 6.97 -5.93 -15.67
N ARG A 370 6.48 -6.30 -14.48
CA ARG A 370 7.32 -6.77 -13.37
C ARG A 370 8.12 -8.01 -13.73
N SER A 371 7.45 -9.00 -14.32
CA SER A 371 8.09 -10.25 -14.78
C SER A 371 9.20 -10.01 -15.81
N SER A 372 9.06 -8.98 -16.66
CA SER A 372 10.10 -8.57 -17.60
C SER A 372 11.25 -7.87 -16.88
N ASP A 373 10.94 -6.95 -16.00
CA ASP A 373 11.90 -6.12 -15.28
C ASP A 373 12.74 -6.93 -14.27
N ASP A 374 12.14 -7.94 -13.61
CA ASP A 374 12.78 -8.80 -12.62
C ASP A 374 13.86 -9.74 -13.22
N GLU A 375 13.90 -9.92 -14.55
CA GLU A 375 14.98 -10.65 -15.23
C GLU A 375 16.32 -9.87 -15.19
N TYR A 376 16.31 -8.57 -14.83
CA TYR A 376 17.45 -7.67 -14.90
C TYR A 376 17.66 -6.93 -13.58
N ASN A 377 18.92 -6.58 -13.29
CA ASN A 377 19.27 -5.85 -12.07
C ASN A 377 20.51 -4.98 -12.29
N TRP A 378 20.50 -4.16 -13.35
CA TRP A 378 21.58 -3.21 -13.60
C TRP A 378 21.37 -1.93 -12.82
N SER A 379 22.41 -1.46 -12.14
CA SER A 379 22.42 -0.12 -11.55
C SER A 379 22.58 0.99 -12.61
N LEU A 380 22.27 2.23 -12.24
CA LEU A 380 22.47 3.39 -13.11
C LEU A 380 23.95 3.52 -13.53
N GLU A 381 24.90 3.27 -12.61
CA GLU A 381 26.33 3.34 -12.84
C GLU A 381 26.82 2.27 -13.81
N GLU A 382 26.23 1.08 -13.77
CA GLU A 382 26.54 0.00 -14.72
C GLU A 382 26.01 0.33 -16.10
N LEU A 383 24.74 0.78 -16.20
CA LEU A 383 24.11 1.17 -17.46
C LEU A 383 24.84 2.34 -18.14
N ALA A 384 25.33 3.29 -17.38
CA ALA A 384 26.10 4.45 -17.91
C ALA A 384 27.43 4.04 -18.58
N LYS A 385 28.00 2.88 -18.21
CA LYS A 385 29.25 2.33 -18.79
C LYS A 385 29.03 1.49 -20.03
N LEU A 386 27.79 1.05 -20.27
CA LEU A 386 27.49 0.22 -21.42
C LEU A 386 27.53 1.00 -22.74
N PRO A 387 27.89 0.35 -23.86
CA PRO A 387 27.97 1.01 -25.17
C PRO A 387 26.57 1.21 -25.78
N ILE A 388 25.69 1.88 -25.06
CA ILE A 388 24.33 2.16 -25.45
C ILE A 388 24.21 3.58 -25.99
N THR A 389 23.49 3.75 -27.11
CA THR A 389 23.00 5.05 -27.56
C THR A 389 21.62 5.29 -26.93
N TRP A 390 21.50 6.38 -26.18
CA TRP A 390 20.30 6.73 -25.48
C TRP A 390 19.50 7.81 -26.22
N TYR A 391 18.18 7.75 -26.12
CA TYR A 391 17.22 8.66 -26.70
C TYR A 391 16.37 9.23 -25.60
N GLY A 392 16.21 10.55 -25.55
CA GLY A 392 15.44 11.21 -24.52
C GLY A 392 13.98 11.45 -24.94
N GLY A 393 13.11 11.54 -23.95
CA GLY A 393 11.72 11.98 -24.09
C GLY A 393 11.35 12.88 -22.91
N ALA A 394 10.52 13.88 -23.14
CA ALA A 394 10.00 14.73 -22.08
C ALA A 394 8.51 14.99 -22.31
N ASP A 395 7.70 14.66 -21.33
CA ASP A 395 6.29 15.04 -21.24
C ASP A 395 6.15 16.22 -20.28
N LEU A 396 5.82 17.37 -20.85
CA LEU A 396 5.80 18.65 -20.14
C LEU A 396 4.36 19.00 -19.77
N SER A 397 4.07 18.96 -18.49
CA SER A 397 2.73 19.27 -17.99
C SER A 397 2.39 20.76 -17.98
N LYS A 398 1.08 21.05 -17.92
CA LYS A 398 0.54 22.34 -17.51
C LYS A 398 0.61 22.49 -15.99
N LEU A 399 0.11 23.60 -15.46
CA LEU A 399 0.01 23.90 -14.03
C LEU A 399 -0.54 22.69 -13.23
N HIS A 400 0.17 22.30 -12.16
CA HIS A 400 -0.25 21.30 -11.15
C HIS A 400 -0.39 19.86 -11.65
N ASP A 401 0.21 19.48 -12.77
CA ASP A 401 0.29 18.11 -13.25
C ASP A 401 1.71 17.54 -13.12
N LEU A 402 1.86 16.23 -13.22
CA LEU A 402 3.15 15.57 -13.19
C LEU A 402 3.90 15.89 -14.51
N THR A 403 5.15 16.26 -14.39
CA THR A 403 6.06 16.41 -15.54
C THR A 403 7.05 15.26 -15.53
N ALA A 404 7.39 14.72 -16.68
CA ALA A 404 8.25 13.56 -16.77
C ALA A 404 9.40 13.73 -17.77
N GLY A 405 10.56 13.18 -17.41
CA GLY A 405 11.68 12.96 -18.30
C GLY A 405 12.00 11.47 -18.41
N ALA A 406 12.45 11.03 -19.58
CA ALA A 406 12.88 9.66 -19.81
C ALA A 406 14.12 9.59 -20.70
N ILE A 407 14.93 8.53 -20.52
CA ILE A 407 15.91 8.10 -21.52
C ILE A 407 15.68 6.61 -21.82
N TYR A 408 15.80 6.26 -23.08
CA TYR A 408 15.51 4.93 -23.61
C TYR A 408 16.69 4.43 -24.46
N GLY A 409 17.05 3.17 -24.32
CA GLY A 409 18.11 2.57 -25.10
C GLY A 409 18.01 1.06 -25.13
N THR A 410 18.75 0.40 -26.04
CA THR A 410 18.72 -1.05 -26.19
C THR A 410 20.12 -1.62 -25.97
N TYR A 411 20.21 -2.70 -25.18
CA TYR A 411 21.43 -3.47 -24.99
C TYR A 411 21.15 -4.97 -25.14
N LYS A 412 21.81 -5.63 -26.09
CA LYS A 412 21.65 -7.06 -26.37
C LYS A 412 20.17 -7.49 -26.50
N ASP A 413 19.38 -6.71 -27.25
CA ASP A 413 17.96 -6.91 -27.48
C ASP A 413 17.04 -6.66 -26.26
N VAL A 414 17.58 -6.20 -25.15
CA VAL A 414 16.82 -5.73 -23.98
C VAL A 414 16.67 -4.22 -24.08
N ASP A 415 15.44 -3.75 -24.01
CA ASP A 415 15.14 -2.33 -23.99
C ASP A 415 15.12 -1.82 -22.55
N ILE A 416 15.73 -0.66 -22.33
CA ILE A 416 15.91 -0.06 -21.00
C ILE A 416 15.29 1.33 -21.02
N CYS A 417 14.37 1.58 -20.12
CA CYS A 417 13.67 2.85 -19.96
C CYS A 417 13.93 3.42 -18.56
N ILE A 418 14.68 4.52 -18.48
CA ILE A 418 14.96 5.21 -17.22
C ILE A 418 14.10 6.46 -17.19
N THR A 419 13.22 6.58 -16.21
CA THR A 419 12.28 7.69 -16.08
C THR A 419 12.49 8.47 -14.79
N HIS A 420 12.10 9.76 -14.80
CA HIS A 420 12.13 10.61 -13.63
C HIS A 420 10.97 11.62 -13.65
N ALA A 421 10.31 11.77 -12.53
CA ALA A 421 9.19 12.67 -12.37
C ALA A 421 9.60 14.01 -11.74
N PHE A 422 8.81 15.07 -12.00
CA PHE A 422 8.97 16.38 -11.40
C PHE A 422 7.61 16.89 -10.95
N PHE A 423 7.54 17.45 -9.75
CA PHE A 423 6.29 17.98 -9.21
C PHE A 423 6.51 19.21 -8.31
N PRO A 424 5.59 20.21 -8.28
CA PRO A 424 5.76 21.37 -7.41
C PRO A 424 5.54 21.00 -5.93
N ARG A 425 6.50 21.26 -5.07
CA ARG A 425 6.42 20.97 -3.62
C ARG A 425 5.21 21.64 -2.95
N ALA A 426 4.89 22.87 -3.35
CA ALA A 426 3.75 23.61 -2.81
C ALA A 426 2.39 22.92 -3.07
N ALA A 427 2.27 22.18 -4.16
CA ALA A 427 1.05 21.46 -4.51
C ALA A 427 1.06 19.99 -4.02
N ALA A 428 2.24 19.44 -3.67
CA ALA A 428 2.42 18.02 -3.41
C ALA A 428 1.61 17.52 -2.21
N ILE A 429 1.53 18.30 -1.13
CA ILE A 429 0.77 17.91 0.09
C ILE A 429 -0.71 17.74 -0.26
N LYS A 430 -1.30 18.76 -0.88
CA LYS A 430 -2.72 18.76 -1.23
C LYS A 430 -3.04 17.73 -2.30
N LYS A 431 -2.26 17.70 -3.38
CA LYS A 431 -2.49 16.81 -4.53
C LYS A 431 -2.14 15.36 -4.25
N GLY A 432 -1.11 15.09 -3.46
CA GLY A 432 -0.80 13.73 -3.01
C GLY A 432 -1.94 13.10 -2.23
N ASP A 433 -2.61 13.88 -1.38
CA ASP A 433 -3.78 13.43 -0.62
C ASP A 433 -5.05 13.30 -1.48
N GLU A 434 -5.33 14.30 -2.33
CA GLU A 434 -6.52 14.32 -3.20
C GLU A 434 -6.45 13.25 -4.29
N ASP A 435 -5.31 13.09 -4.93
CA ASP A 435 -5.14 12.21 -6.09
C ASP A 435 -4.63 10.82 -5.68
N GLY A 436 -4.28 10.60 -4.40
CA GLY A 436 -3.76 9.34 -3.87
C GLY A 436 -2.39 8.95 -4.46
N ILE A 437 -1.57 9.93 -4.89
CA ILE A 437 -0.27 9.69 -5.52
C ILE A 437 0.82 9.73 -4.45
N PRO A 438 1.69 8.71 -4.32
CA PRO A 438 2.74 8.66 -3.29
C PRO A 438 3.96 9.53 -3.64
N LEU A 439 3.74 10.84 -3.90
CA LEU A 439 4.77 11.75 -4.37
C LEU A 439 5.99 11.85 -3.45
N PHE A 440 5.79 11.86 -2.13
CA PHE A 440 6.89 11.91 -1.18
C PHE A 440 7.68 10.60 -1.11
N GLY A 441 7.02 9.44 -1.27
CA GLY A 441 7.71 8.17 -1.39
C GLY A 441 8.58 8.10 -2.65
N TRP A 442 8.09 8.61 -3.77
CA TRP A 442 8.88 8.68 -5.00
C TRP A 442 10.08 9.65 -4.91
N GLU A 443 9.95 10.75 -4.13
CA GLU A 443 11.07 11.64 -3.86
C GLU A 443 12.14 10.92 -3.01
N GLU A 444 11.73 10.19 -1.97
CA GLU A 444 12.62 9.42 -1.09
C GLU A 444 13.34 8.29 -1.85
N ASP A 445 12.64 7.61 -2.76
CA ASP A 445 13.18 6.53 -3.59
C ASP A 445 14.00 7.03 -4.80
N GLY A 446 14.08 8.35 -5.00
CA GLY A 446 14.86 8.97 -6.08
C GLY A 446 14.18 9.00 -7.45
N TRP A 447 12.89 8.66 -7.53
CA TRP A 447 12.10 8.68 -8.77
C TRP A 447 11.47 10.02 -9.10
N LEU A 448 11.49 10.96 -8.15
CA LEU A 448 10.86 12.26 -8.28
C LEU A 448 11.72 13.38 -7.70
N THR A 449 11.73 14.53 -8.36
CA THR A 449 12.30 15.78 -7.85
C THR A 449 11.18 16.77 -7.55
N MET A 450 11.12 17.25 -6.30
CA MET A 450 10.20 18.31 -5.90
C MET A 450 10.78 19.68 -6.25
N SER A 451 10.14 20.40 -7.18
CA SER A 451 10.45 21.81 -7.45
C SER A 451 10.04 22.71 -6.28
N ASN A 452 10.93 23.56 -5.79
CA ASN A 452 10.67 24.47 -4.66
C ASN A 452 9.83 25.71 -5.04
N THR A 453 8.95 25.58 -6.02
CA THR A 453 8.12 26.64 -6.62
C THR A 453 6.68 26.17 -6.75
N ALA A 454 5.78 27.07 -7.12
CA ALA A 454 4.37 26.75 -7.38
C ALA A 454 4.14 25.91 -8.64
N THR A 455 5.15 25.83 -9.53
CA THR A 455 5.12 25.06 -10.79
C THR A 455 6.44 24.32 -10.96
N VAL A 456 6.47 23.27 -11.78
CA VAL A 456 7.74 22.63 -12.18
C VAL A 456 8.59 23.62 -12.97
N LEU A 457 9.85 23.77 -12.59
CA LEU A 457 10.80 24.60 -13.32
C LEU A 457 11.42 23.83 -14.48
N PRO A 458 11.49 24.41 -15.68
CA PRO A 458 12.23 23.80 -16.79
C PRO A 458 13.71 23.47 -16.44
N ASP A 459 14.31 24.21 -15.51
CA ASP A 459 15.67 23.94 -15.03
C ASP A 459 15.80 22.60 -14.32
N ASP A 460 14.79 22.16 -13.57
CA ASP A 460 14.84 20.89 -12.84
C ASP A 460 14.95 19.72 -13.84
N ILE A 461 14.14 19.76 -14.90
CA ILE A 461 14.16 18.75 -15.96
C ILE A 461 15.49 18.77 -16.72
N VAL A 462 15.96 19.97 -17.10
CA VAL A 462 17.24 20.16 -17.80
C VAL A 462 18.40 19.66 -16.95
N ASN A 463 18.39 19.94 -15.65
CA ASN A 463 19.42 19.49 -14.72
C ASN A 463 19.45 17.96 -14.59
N TRP A 464 18.29 17.30 -14.62
CA TRP A 464 18.24 15.85 -14.65
C TRP A 464 18.92 15.29 -15.91
N PHE A 465 18.60 15.80 -17.11
CA PHE A 465 19.29 15.38 -18.34
C PHE A 465 20.80 15.66 -18.29
N ILE A 466 21.21 16.78 -17.70
CA ILE A 466 22.63 17.11 -17.50
C ILE A 466 23.28 16.10 -16.55
N SER A 467 22.60 15.71 -15.46
CA SER A 467 23.12 14.71 -14.51
C SER A 467 23.30 13.36 -15.17
N MET A 468 22.32 12.90 -15.97
CA MET A 468 22.43 11.65 -16.74
C MET A 468 23.63 11.70 -17.71
N LYS A 469 23.81 12.82 -18.44
CA LYS A 469 24.96 13.01 -19.33
C LYS A 469 26.29 12.99 -18.57
N LYS A 470 26.37 13.62 -17.39
CA LYS A 470 27.56 13.60 -16.53
C LYS A 470 27.88 12.22 -15.99
N MET A 471 26.87 11.40 -15.72
CA MET A 471 27.01 10.01 -15.30
C MET A 471 27.59 9.11 -16.42
N GLY A 472 27.48 9.53 -17.68
CA GLY A 472 28.04 8.81 -18.83
C GLY A 472 27.02 8.40 -19.89
N PHE A 473 25.74 8.67 -19.70
CA PHE A 473 24.70 8.34 -20.68
C PHE A 473 24.85 9.18 -21.96
N LYS A 474 25.05 8.49 -23.09
CA LYS A 474 25.26 9.12 -24.41
C LYS A 474 23.91 9.41 -25.07
N ILE A 475 23.26 10.51 -24.66
CA ILE A 475 21.94 10.91 -25.15
C ILE A 475 22.10 11.57 -26.53
N LYS A 476 21.56 10.91 -27.58
CA LYS A 476 21.70 11.34 -28.99
C LYS A 476 20.77 12.49 -29.35
N ILE A 477 19.49 12.38 -28.94
CA ILE A 477 18.44 13.36 -29.21
C ILE A 477 17.35 13.25 -28.15
N VAL A 478 16.64 14.36 -27.87
CA VAL A 478 15.52 14.40 -26.92
C VAL A 478 14.26 14.89 -27.64
N GLY A 479 13.20 14.08 -27.63
CA GLY A 479 11.88 14.43 -28.14
C GLY A 479 11.04 15.13 -27.07
N PHE A 480 10.24 16.13 -27.47
CA PHE A 480 9.32 16.84 -26.58
C PHE A 480 8.18 17.47 -27.37
N ASP A 481 7.04 17.77 -26.72
CA ASP A 481 5.95 18.53 -27.36
C ASP A 481 6.27 20.04 -27.29
N LYS A 482 6.46 20.63 -28.46
CA LYS A 482 6.78 22.05 -28.61
C LYS A 482 5.68 22.99 -28.09
N LYS A 483 4.46 22.53 -28.02
CA LYS A 483 3.29 23.35 -27.63
C LYS A 483 3.43 23.92 -26.22
N PHE A 484 4.15 23.23 -25.33
CA PHE A 484 4.30 23.59 -23.91
C PHE A 484 5.72 23.89 -23.48
N GLY A 485 6.72 23.78 -24.34
CA GLY A 485 8.13 23.68 -23.94
C GLY A 485 9.10 24.71 -24.55
N ARG A 486 8.70 25.96 -24.89
CA ARG A 486 9.63 26.92 -25.48
C ARG A 486 10.84 27.23 -24.60
N GLU A 487 10.63 27.41 -23.31
CA GLU A 487 11.72 27.69 -22.37
C GLU A 487 12.60 26.45 -22.17
N PHE A 488 12.01 25.29 -21.98
CA PHE A 488 12.71 24.01 -21.92
C PHE A 488 13.59 23.80 -23.17
N PHE A 489 13.03 24.02 -24.36
CA PHE A 489 13.78 23.92 -25.63
C PHE A 489 15.05 24.79 -25.65
N LEU A 490 14.93 26.07 -25.25
CA LEU A 490 16.06 26.99 -25.25
C LEU A 490 17.13 26.56 -24.24
N LYS A 491 16.72 26.12 -23.05
CA LYS A 491 17.63 25.67 -22.00
C LYS A 491 18.34 24.36 -22.36
N MET A 492 17.64 23.40 -22.96
CA MET A 492 18.22 22.14 -23.45
C MET A 492 19.26 22.40 -24.56
N LYS A 493 18.96 23.29 -25.52
CA LYS A 493 19.92 23.71 -26.53
C LYS A 493 21.15 24.36 -25.92
N LYS A 494 20.96 25.25 -24.94
CA LYS A 494 22.08 25.89 -24.21
C LYS A 494 22.94 24.88 -23.47
N ALA A 495 22.32 23.80 -22.95
CA ALA A 495 23.01 22.68 -22.29
C ALA A 495 23.69 21.71 -23.28
N GLY A 496 23.58 21.94 -24.58
CA GLY A 496 24.25 21.15 -25.63
C GLY A 496 23.54 19.85 -25.98
N PHE A 497 22.22 19.76 -25.77
CA PHE A 497 21.41 18.65 -26.26
C PHE A 497 20.84 18.94 -27.65
N LYS A 498 20.77 17.89 -28.47
CA LYS A 498 19.93 17.90 -29.67
C LYS A 498 18.49 17.64 -29.24
N ILE A 499 17.58 18.52 -29.62
CA ILE A 499 16.18 18.45 -29.21
C ILE A 499 15.27 18.60 -30.42
N GLN A 500 14.24 17.79 -30.48
CA GLN A 500 13.32 17.70 -31.61
C GLN A 500 11.87 17.81 -31.14
N ASP A 501 11.05 18.51 -31.92
CA ASP A 501 9.60 18.54 -31.76
C ASP A 501 9.02 17.16 -32.06
N GLN A 502 8.23 16.63 -31.14
CA GLN A 502 7.55 15.36 -31.27
C GLN A 502 6.05 15.57 -31.04
N PRO A 503 5.26 15.63 -32.11
CA PRO A 503 3.83 15.82 -31.99
C PRO A 503 3.16 14.68 -31.22
N GLN A 504 2.18 15.00 -30.40
CA GLN A 504 1.41 14.03 -29.60
C GLN A 504 0.30 13.32 -30.37
N TYR A 505 0.44 13.15 -31.69
CA TYR A 505 -0.56 12.42 -32.48
C TYR A 505 -0.49 10.92 -32.18
N PHE A 506 -1.66 10.30 -32.02
CA PHE A 506 -1.78 8.89 -31.65
C PHE A 506 -1.04 7.97 -32.62
N TYR A 507 -1.06 8.24 -33.93
CA TYR A 507 -0.38 7.42 -34.94
C TYR A 507 1.15 7.45 -34.82
N VAL A 508 1.74 8.52 -34.25
CA VAL A 508 3.18 8.61 -33.97
C VAL A 508 3.52 7.85 -32.69
N LYS A 509 2.70 8.01 -31.66
CA LYS A 509 2.89 7.37 -30.35
C LYS A 509 2.60 5.87 -30.37
N SER A 510 1.73 5.43 -31.27
CA SER A 510 1.33 4.01 -31.40
C SER A 510 2.51 3.08 -31.69
N GLU A 511 3.49 3.50 -32.50
CA GLU A 511 4.67 2.69 -32.80
C GLU A 511 5.52 2.42 -31.54
N GLY A 512 5.81 3.45 -30.77
CA GLY A 512 6.54 3.31 -29.49
C GLY A 512 5.76 2.51 -28.45
N PHE A 513 4.47 2.71 -28.34
CA PHE A 513 3.59 1.95 -27.45
C PHE A 513 3.62 0.44 -27.78
N ARG A 514 3.38 0.07 -29.03
CA ARG A 514 3.41 -1.32 -29.47
C ARG A 514 4.79 -1.96 -29.32
N HIS A 515 5.85 -1.19 -29.58
CA HIS A 515 7.21 -1.68 -29.40
C HIS A 515 7.49 -2.05 -27.93
N ILE A 516 7.12 -1.18 -26.99
CA ILE A 516 7.24 -1.44 -25.54
C ILE A 516 6.41 -2.68 -25.17
N GLU A 517 5.16 -2.77 -25.63
CA GLU A 517 4.30 -3.92 -25.36
C GLU A 517 4.94 -5.24 -25.81
N VAL A 518 5.50 -5.29 -27.02
CA VAL A 518 6.17 -6.49 -27.55
C VAL A 518 7.40 -6.84 -26.70
N LYS A 519 8.19 -5.84 -26.30
CA LYS A 519 9.38 -6.07 -25.46
C LYS A 519 9.01 -6.60 -24.08
N VAL A 520 7.97 -6.07 -23.45
CA VAL A 520 7.45 -6.54 -22.16
C VAL A 520 6.99 -7.99 -22.25
N LYS A 521 6.14 -8.33 -23.24
CA LYS A 521 5.64 -9.70 -23.45
C LYS A 521 6.76 -10.72 -23.69
N ASN A 522 7.86 -10.30 -24.29
CA ASN A 522 9.04 -11.14 -24.52
C ASN A 522 10.06 -11.11 -23.37
N LYS A 523 9.74 -10.49 -22.22
CA LYS A 523 10.64 -10.33 -21.08
C LYS A 523 11.96 -9.63 -21.41
N LYS A 524 11.91 -8.62 -22.28
CA LYS A 524 13.06 -7.85 -22.77
C LYS A 524 12.92 -6.36 -22.52
N PHE A 525 12.26 -6.01 -21.42
CA PHE A 525 12.04 -4.62 -21.02
C PHE A 525 12.44 -4.42 -19.56
N TYR A 526 13.29 -3.43 -19.29
CA TYR A 526 13.81 -3.11 -17.98
C TYR A 526 13.60 -1.62 -17.66
N TYR A 527 13.06 -1.31 -16.48
CA TYR A 527 12.76 0.06 -16.04
C TYR A 527 13.27 0.35 -14.63
N LEU A 528 14.33 -0.31 -14.19
CA LEU A 528 15.03 -0.11 -12.92
C LEU A 528 14.14 -0.29 -11.68
N HIS A 529 13.15 -1.13 -11.73
CA HIS A 529 12.25 -1.38 -10.62
C HIS A 529 11.50 -0.12 -10.11
N SER A 530 11.23 0.85 -11.00
CA SER A 530 10.62 2.13 -10.65
C SER A 530 9.13 1.98 -10.33
N ASP A 531 8.76 2.14 -9.04
CA ASP A 531 7.36 2.17 -8.58
C ASP A 531 6.57 3.32 -9.20
N ALA A 532 7.24 4.45 -9.48
CA ALA A 532 6.61 5.59 -10.14
C ALA A 532 6.24 5.28 -11.59
N PHE A 533 7.09 4.53 -12.31
CA PHE A 533 6.80 4.08 -13.66
C PHE A 533 5.67 3.04 -13.66
N GLU A 534 5.69 2.07 -12.74
CA GLU A 534 4.62 1.08 -12.58
C GLU A 534 3.26 1.72 -12.33
N TYR A 535 3.22 2.74 -11.46
CA TYR A 535 1.99 3.51 -11.23
C TYR A 535 1.45 4.11 -12.53
N CYS A 536 2.32 4.70 -13.36
CA CYS A 536 1.90 5.29 -14.62
C CYS A 536 1.41 4.23 -15.63
N VAL A 537 2.09 3.08 -15.71
CA VAL A 537 1.69 1.95 -16.58
C VAL A 537 0.30 1.43 -16.21
N GLN A 538 0.00 1.26 -14.92
CA GLN A 538 -1.30 0.80 -14.42
C GLN A 538 -2.46 1.76 -14.73
N ASN A 539 -2.15 3.01 -15.06
CA ASN A 539 -3.14 4.04 -15.35
C ASN A 539 -3.32 4.30 -16.85
N VAL A 540 -2.72 3.50 -17.71
CA VAL A 540 -2.85 3.60 -19.17
C VAL A 540 -4.08 2.82 -19.63
N ARG A 541 -5.03 3.52 -20.28
CA ARG A 541 -6.11 2.94 -21.07
C ARG A 541 -5.77 3.06 -22.54
N ALA A 542 -5.95 1.99 -23.30
CA ALA A 542 -5.75 2.00 -24.74
C ALA A 542 -7.06 1.82 -25.48
N ILE A 543 -7.18 2.54 -26.60
CA ILE A 543 -8.31 2.50 -27.53
C ILE A 543 -7.74 2.05 -28.88
N GLU A 544 -8.12 0.88 -29.33
CA GLU A 544 -7.72 0.37 -30.65
C GLU A 544 -8.35 1.23 -31.77
N LYS A 545 -7.54 1.54 -32.75
CA LYS A 545 -7.91 2.30 -33.95
C LYS A 545 -7.73 1.42 -35.18
N VAL A 546 -8.04 1.98 -36.34
CA VAL A 546 -7.84 1.33 -37.65
C VAL A 546 -6.34 1.00 -37.84
N ASP A 547 -6.02 -0.09 -38.54
CA ASP A 547 -4.67 -0.52 -38.90
C ASP A 547 -3.78 -0.85 -37.68
N ASP A 548 -4.34 -1.46 -36.64
CA ASP A 548 -3.63 -1.90 -35.43
C ASP A 548 -2.99 -0.75 -34.62
N MET A 549 -3.35 0.48 -34.94
CA MET A 549 -2.89 1.65 -34.18
C MET A 549 -3.59 1.75 -32.84
N ILE A 550 -2.89 2.32 -31.87
CA ILE A 550 -3.42 2.57 -30.53
C ILE A 550 -3.41 4.07 -30.23
N GLN A 551 -4.54 4.55 -29.77
CA GLN A 551 -4.61 5.78 -29.01
C GLN A 551 -4.68 5.40 -27.54
N TYR A 552 -3.81 5.96 -26.70
CA TYR A 552 -3.88 5.72 -25.26
C TYR A 552 -4.08 7.03 -24.50
N GLU A 553 -4.69 6.90 -23.33
CA GLU A 553 -5.06 8.00 -22.44
C GLU A 553 -5.05 7.52 -20.98
N LYS A 554 -5.35 8.41 -20.05
CA LYS A 554 -5.56 8.05 -18.63
C LYS A 554 -6.78 7.15 -18.48
N VAL A 555 -6.73 6.16 -17.57
CA VAL A 555 -7.87 5.23 -17.33
C VAL A 555 -9.16 5.94 -16.93
N ASP A 556 -9.04 7.10 -16.26
CA ASP A 556 -10.15 7.96 -15.81
C ASP A 556 -10.47 9.11 -16.77
N GLY A 557 -9.87 9.10 -17.99
CA GLY A 557 -10.12 10.08 -19.05
C GLY A 557 -9.34 11.40 -18.88
N ASP A 558 -9.55 12.34 -19.82
CA ASP A 558 -8.78 13.59 -19.94
C ASP A 558 -8.87 14.53 -18.72
N GLY A 559 -9.91 14.45 -17.92
CA GLY A 559 -10.10 15.24 -16.69
C GLY A 559 -9.73 14.50 -15.41
N GLY A 560 -9.23 13.26 -15.51
CA GLY A 560 -8.98 12.39 -14.39
C GLY A 560 -7.75 12.78 -13.55
N VAL A 561 -7.71 12.24 -12.34
CA VAL A 561 -6.63 12.48 -11.36
C VAL A 561 -5.45 11.54 -11.54
N ARG A 562 -5.62 10.46 -12.30
CA ARG A 562 -4.57 9.47 -12.56
C ARG A 562 -3.47 10.03 -13.46
N ARG A 563 -2.27 9.47 -13.36
CA ARG A 563 -1.07 9.94 -14.09
C ARG A 563 -0.51 8.84 -14.95
N ILE A 564 -0.10 9.20 -16.19
CA ILE A 564 0.57 8.33 -17.16
C ILE A 564 1.88 8.95 -17.67
N ASP A 565 2.27 10.07 -17.13
CA ASP A 565 3.30 10.98 -17.67
C ASP A 565 4.68 10.31 -17.81
N LEU A 566 5.07 9.45 -16.84
CA LEU A 566 6.33 8.69 -16.93
C LEU A 566 6.30 7.67 -18.07
N PHE A 567 5.16 7.00 -18.26
CA PHE A 567 4.97 6.07 -19.37
C PHE A 567 4.99 6.83 -20.71
N ASP A 568 4.34 7.99 -20.78
CA ASP A 568 4.29 8.82 -21.98
C ASP A 568 5.69 9.35 -22.37
N ALA A 569 6.48 9.84 -21.41
CA ALA A 569 7.88 10.20 -21.63
C ALA A 569 8.72 9.00 -22.12
N GLY A 570 8.47 7.81 -21.58
CA GLY A 570 9.06 6.55 -22.05
C GLY A 570 8.70 6.24 -23.50
N VAL A 571 7.43 6.36 -23.89
CA VAL A 571 6.97 6.19 -25.28
C VAL A 571 7.62 7.22 -26.20
N PHE A 572 7.72 8.50 -25.79
CA PHE A 572 8.40 9.54 -26.59
C PHE A 572 9.86 9.19 -26.86
N SER A 573 10.59 8.76 -25.83
CA SER A 573 11.99 8.36 -26.00
C SER A 573 12.15 7.11 -26.87
N CYS A 574 11.25 6.14 -26.76
CA CYS A 574 11.19 4.97 -27.65
C CYS A 574 10.95 5.38 -29.11
N CYS A 575 9.99 6.26 -29.37
CA CYS A 575 9.72 6.78 -30.73
C CYS A 575 10.94 7.47 -31.34
N GLN A 576 11.73 8.22 -30.56
CA GLN A 576 12.99 8.82 -31.05
C GLN A 576 14.00 7.75 -31.47
N MET A 577 14.12 6.65 -30.69
CA MET A 577 14.96 5.51 -31.03
C MET A 577 14.52 4.85 -32.35
N LEU A 578 13.23 4.53 -32.47
CA LEU A 578 12.67 3.86 -33.65
C LEU A 578 12.84 4.71 -34.91
N SER A 579 12.57 6.00 -34.83
CA SER A 579 12.77 6.95 -35.94
C SER A 579 14.22 7.00 -36.40
N ASP A 580 15.19 7.02 -35.49
CA ASP A 580 16.61 7.04 -35.82
C ASP A 580 17.07 5.71 -36.45
N MET A 581 16.58 4.57 -35.93
CA MET A 581 16.84 3.26 -36.53
C MET A 581 16.28 3.13 -37.94
N ALA A 582 15.09 3.65 -38.20
CA ALA A 582 14.47 3.64 -39.53
C ALA A 582 15.30 4.46 -40.53
N LEU A 583 15.76 5.65 -40.14
CA LEU A 583 16.65 6.48 -40.97
C LEU A 583 18.01 5.80 -41.25
N GLY A 584 18.61 5.16 -40.26
CA GLY A 584 19.85 4.39 -40.41
C GLY A 584 19.69 3.21 -41.38
N ASN A 585 18.59 2.47 -41.29
CA ASN A 585 18.26 1.38 -42.22
C ASN A 585 18.00 1.87 -43.65
N ALA A 586 17.36 3.02 -43.84
CA ALA A 586 17.14 3.62 -45.15
C ALA A 586 18.46 4.07 -45.78
N ALA A 587 19.36 4.71 -45.01
CA ALA A 587 20.68 5.11 -45.47
C ALA A 587 21.53 3.88 -45.87
N ASN A 588 21.52 2.80 -45.06
CA ASN A 588 22.23 1.58 -45.37
C ASN A 588 21.68 0.84 -46.63
N LYS A 589 20.36 0.90 -46.87
CA LYS A 589 19.77 0.36 -48.10
C LYS A 589 20.15 1.21 -49.33
N TRP A 590 20.30 2.52 -49.17
CA TRP A 590 20.71 3.41 -50.26
C TRP A 590 22.19 3.16 -50.63
N LEU A 591 23.09 3.09 -49.62
CA LEU A 591 24.51 2.81 -49.79
C LEU A 591 24.80 1.41 -50.39
N LYS A 592 23.90 0.45 -50.22
CA LYS A 592 24.03 -0.91 -50.84
C LYS A 592 23.48 -1.00 -52.25
N ARG A 593 22.92 0.10 -52.80
CA ARG A 593 22.41 0.18 -54.20
C ARG A 593 23.40 0.86 -55.16
N GLU A 594 24.53 1.37 -54.66
CA GLU A 594 25.72 1.76 -55.40
C GLU A 594 26.75 0.59 -55.38
#